data_43c511310301d6ef2dee700f73c0a345
#
_entry.id   43c511310301d6ef2dee700f73c0a345
#
_cell.length_a   1.000
_cell.length_b   1.000
_cell.length_c   1.000
_cell.angle_alpha   90.00
_cell.angle_beta   90.00
_cell.angle_gamma   90.00
#
_symmetry.space_group_name_H-M   'P 1'
#
loop_
_entity.id
_entity.type
_entity.pdbx_description
1 polymer ?
#
loop_
_entity_poly.entity_id
_entity_poly.type
_entity_poly.pdbx_seq_one_letter_code
_entity_poly.pdbx_strand_id
1 'polypeptide(L)'
;SEQVSFAQAVKQGLGREQGLFFPEQIAPLADVDALLDKPLVERSVAILKHLIGDELSQEKLQEMVATAFSFPAPLAKVADNTYALELFHGPTLAFKDFGGRFMAQCLTAFSNGEKITILTATSGDTGAAVAHAFYGLPNIEVVILYPEGKISPLQEKLFCTLGGNIRTIAIKGTFDDCQAMVKNAFDDEELKKAIGLNSANSINISRLVAQICYYFEAIAQLPKAQRSQAVIAVPSGNFGNLTAGLIAKALGLPVKRFIVATNANDTVPRYLAEGTWSPKETVPTLSNAMDVSRPNNWPRVEELFKVKGWDLKELGYAARSDEETRVSLKKLHAEGYLCEPHGVIAWDVLQSQLAVDEVGIFLCTAHPAKFKESVEEILNIKLDLPKELADRADLPLLSAFMPADFAKLREFLMA
;
A
#
# COMPACT_ATOMS: atom_id res chain seq x y z
N SER A 1 10.58 -5.29 24.74
CA SER A 1 9.54 -4.90 23.78
C SER A 1 8.62 -3.86 24.38
N GLU A 2 8.21 -2.89 23.61
CA GLU A 2 7.27 -1.84 24.01
C GLU A 2 5.84 -2.31 23.72
N GLN A 3 4.96 -2.26 24.73
CA GLN A 3 3.53 -2.58 24.55
C GLN A 3 2.72 -1.28 24.63
N VAL A 4 1.88 -1.07 23.63
CA VAL A 4 1.05 0.14 23.51
C VAL A 4 -0.35 -0.24 23.03
N SER A 5 -1.32 0.66 23.22
CA SER A 5 -2.63 0.51 22.60
C SER A 5 -2.56 0.70 21.09
N PHE A 6 -3.59 0.25 20.37
CA PHE A 6 -3.70 0.51 18.94
C PHE A 6 -3.68 2.02 18.64
N ALA A 7 -4.45 2.80 19.39
CA ALA A 7 -4.49 4.26 19.24
C ALA A 7 -3.10 4.89 19.40
N GLN A 8 -2.33 4.46 20.39
CA GLN A 8 -0.99 4.98 20.61
C GLN A 8 -0.04 4.55 19.47
N ALA A 9 -0.11 3.31 19.02
CA ALA A 9 0.69 2.83 17.89
C ALA A 9 0.41 3.62 16.62
N VAL A 10 -0.85 3.92 16.33
CA VAL A 10 -1.25 4.74 15.16
C VAL A 10 -0.71 6.15 15.26
N LYS A 11 -0.86 6.80 16.42
CA LYS A 11 -0.38 8.18 16.62
C LYS A 11 1.13 8.28 16.62
N GLN A 12 1.81 7.29 17.16
CA GLN A 12 3.27 7.27 17.27
C GLN A 12 3.95 6.84 15.96
N GLY A 13 3.35 5.92 15.22
CA GLY A 13 3.86 5.39 13.94
C GLY A 13 4.96 4.35 14.12
N LEU A 14 6.03 4.69 14.83
CA LEU A 14 7.15 3.80 15.14
C LEU A 14 7.36 3.70 16.64
N GLY A 15 7.79 2.53 17.09
CA GLY A 15 8.20 2.30 18.46
C GLY A 15 9.61 2.82 18.75
N ARG A 16 10.11 2.53 19.95
CA ARG A 16 11.47 2.89 20.36
C ARG A 16 12.49 2.25 19.40
N GLU A 17 13.59 2.95 19.18
CA GLU A 17 14.67 2.52 18.30
C GLU A 17 14.17 2.18 16.87
N GLN A 18 13.14 2.93 16.42
CA GLN A 18 12.50 2.72 15.11
C GLN A 18 11.87 1.34 14.93
N GLY A 19 11.52 0.67 16.04
CA GLY A 19 10.83 -0.62 16.02
C GLY A 19 9.45 -0.51 15.39
N LEU A 20 9.04 -1.58 14.70
CA LEU A 20 7.73 -1.68 14.08
C LEU A 20 6.72 -2.22 15.09
N PHE A 21 5.56 -1.58 15.17
CA PHE A 21 4.45 -2.13 15.93
C PHE A 21 3.83 -3.33 15.19
N PHE A 22 3.43 -4.32 15.96
CA PHE A 22 2.83 -5.54 15.47
C PHE A 22 1.83 -6.07 16.50
N PRO A 23 0.71 -6.71 16.11
CA PRO A 23 -0.23 -7.25 17.07
C PRO A 23 0.44 -8.26 18.00
N GLU A 24 0.19 -8.12 19.30
CA GLU A 24 0.72 -9.05 20.30
C GLU A 24 0.17 -10.47 20.10
N GLN A 25 -1.11 -10.55 19.75
CA GLN A 25 -1.80 -11.81 19.48
C GLN A 25 -2.60 -11.71 18.18
N ILE A 26 -2.53 -12.74 17.38
CA ILE A 26 -3.34 -12.91 16.18
C ILE A 26 -4.11 -14.22 16.35
N ALA A 27 -5.20 -14.14 17.11
CA ALA A 27 -6.07 -15.28 17.30
C ALA A 27 -6.94 -15.52 16.07
N PRO A 28 -7.18 -16.78 15.67
CA PRO A 28 -8.10 -17.06 14.58
C PRO A 28 -9.51 -16.51 14.83
N LEU A 29 -10.18 -16.08 13.75
CA LEU A 29 -11.59 -15.68 13.79
C LEU A 29 -12.48 -16.90 14.05
N ALA A 30 -13.58 -16.70 14.78
CA ALA A 30 -14.45 -17.78 15.22
C ALA A 30 -15.14 -18.52 14.06
N ASP A 31 -15.62 -17.78 13.04
CA ASP A 31 -16.36 -18.35 11.91
C ASP A 31 -16.03 -17.57 10.64
N VAL A 32 -14.96 -17.98 9.96
CA VAL A 32 -14.51 -17.34 8.72
C VAL A 32 -15.51 -17.56 7.58
N ASP A 33 -16.14 -18.72 7.51
CA ASP A 33 -17.10 -19.00 6.44
C ASP A 33 -18.30 -18.04 6.49
N ALA A 34 -18.82 -17.78 7.70
CA ALA A 34 -19.89 -16.82 7.88
C ALA A 34 -19.45 -15.38 7.48
N LEU A 35 -18.21 -15.02 7.81
CA LEU A 35 -17.66 -13.72 7.41
C LEU A 35 -17.51 -13.58 5.89
N LEU A 36 -17.15 -14.64 5.21
CA LEU A 36 -17.00 -14.60 3.75
C LEU A 36 -18.34 -14.43 3.01
N ASP A 37 -19.46 -14.71 3.68
CA ASP A 37 -20.79 -14.46 3.10
C ASP A 37 -21.28 -13.01 3.27
N LYS A 38 -20.56 -12.19 4.05
CA LYS A 38 -20.90 -10.78 4.28
C LYS A 38 -20.29 -9.85 3.23
N PRO A 39 -20.88 -8.68 2.97
CA PRO A 39 -20.26 -7.67 2.09
C PRO A 39 -18.99 -7.09 2.70
N LEU A 40 -18.17 -6.46 1.85
CA LEU A 40 -16.83 -5.95 2.19
C LEU A 40 -16.80 -5.13 3.49
N VAL A 41 -17.66 -4.11 3.60
CA VAL A 41 -17.63 -3.20 4.75
C VAL A 41 -17.99 -3.95 6.04
N GLU A 42 -19.08 -4.71 6.05
CA GLU A 42 -19.53 -5.45 7.22
C GLU A 42 -18.49 -6.47 7.68
N ARG A 43 -17.92 -7.20 6.73
CA ARG A 43 -16.84 -8.17 7.01
C ARG A 43 -15.60 -7.47 7.56
N SER A 44 -15.20 -6.37 6.96
CA SER A 44 -14.03 -5.58 7.37
C SER A 44 -14.17 -5.05 8.79
N VAL A 45 -15.37 -4.59 9.17
CA VAL A 45 -15.66 -4.16 10.55
C VAL A 45 -15.42 -5.32 11.54
N ALA A 46 -15.91 -6.51 11.22
CA ALA A 46 -15.72 -7.68 12.08
C ALA A 46 -14.23 -8.05 12.23
N ILE A 47 -13.48 -8.04 11.14
CA ILE A 47 -12.04 -8.33 11.14
C ILE A 47 -11.28 -7.30 11.98
N LEU A 48 -11.52 -6.01 11.72
CA LEU A 48 -10.82 -4.93 12.42
C LEU A 48 -11.21 -4.85 13.89
N LYS A 49 -12.47 -5.10 14.24
CA LYS A 49 -12.92 -5.17 15.62
C LYS A 49 -12.20 -6.30 16.39
N HIS A 50 -12.01 -7.45 15.76
CA HIS A 50 -11.28 -8.56 16.32
C HIS A 50 -9.81 -8.20 16.65
N LEU A 51 -9.16 -7.44 15.78
CA LEU A 51 -7.76 -7.03 15.95
C LEU A 51 -7.58 -5.83 16.88
N ILE A 52 -8.46 -4.83 16.80
CA ILE A 52 -8.36 -3.57 17.56
C ILE A 52 -8.96 -3.71 18.96
N GLY A 53 -10.01 -4.54 19.10
CA GLY A 53 -10.69 -4.71 20.36
C GLY A 53 -11.65 -3.55 20.68
N ASP A 54 -11.75 -3.21 21.96
CA ASP A 54 -12.75 -2.26 22.44
C ASP A 54 -12.30 -0.79 22.43
N GLU A 55 -11.15 -0.48 21.84
CA GLU A 55 -10.67 0.91 21.70
C GLU A 55 -11.59 1.75 20.80
N LEU A 56 -12.31 1.10 19.89
CA LEU A 56 -13.33 1.72 19.03
C LEU A 56 -14.64 0.97 19.19
N SER A 57 -15.76 1.70 19.32
CA SER A 57 -17.07 1.09 19.34
C SER A 57 -17.42 0.46 17.99
N GLN A 58 -18.37 -0.49 17.99
CA GLN A 58 -18.86 -1.13 16.77
C GLN A 58 -19.39 -0.07 15.77
N GLU A 59 -20.17 0.90 16.26
CA GLU A 59 -20.77 1.97 15.47
C GLU A 59 -19.71 2.90 14.87
N LYS A 60 -18.71 3.28 15.68
CA LYS A 60 -17.63 4.15 15.21
C LYS A 60 -16.79 3.47 14.14
N LEU A 61 -16.44 2.21 14.37
CA LEU A 61 -15.67 1.43 13.41
C LEU A 61 -16.45 1.23 12.10
N GLN A 62 -17.76 1.01 12.18
CA GLN A 62 -18.65 0.93 11.01
C GLN A 62 -18.60 2.22 10.17
N GLU A 63 -18.67 3.38 10.79
CA GLU A 63 -18.57 4.68 10.11
C GLU A 63 -17.20 4.84 9.43
N MET A 64 -16.14 4.53 10.15
CA MET A 64 -14.76 4.66 9.66
C MET A 64 -14.51 3.77 8.45
N VAL A 65 -14.90 2.51 8.53
CA VAL A 65 -14.70 1.52 7.46
C VAL A 65 -15.56 1.85 6.23
N ALA A 66 -16.83 2.23 6.44
CA ALA A 66 -17.71 2.62 5.34
C ALA A 66 -17.17 3.84 4.58
N THR A 67 -16.56 4.79 5.28
CA THR A 67 -15.91 5.95 4.67
C THR A 67 -14.61 5.55 3.96
N ALA A 68 -13.78 4.74 4.60
CA ALA A 68 -12.47 4.35 4.05
C ALA A 68 -12.59 3.45 2.82
N PHE A 69 -13.49 2.45 2.87
CA PHE A 69 -13.65 1.43 1.82
C PHE A 69 -14.92 1.69 0.99
N SER A 70 -15.03 2.89 0.42
CA SER A 70 -16.19 3.32 -0.37
C SER A 70 -16.13 2.88 -1.85
N PHE A 71 -15.21 2.01 -2.21
CA PHE A 71 -14.99 1.48 -3.55
C PHE A 71 -14.71 -0.03 -3.50
N PRO A 72 -14.98 -0.76 -4.59
CA PRO A 72 -14.85 -2.22 -4.59
C PRO A 72 -13.40 -2.69 -4.75
N ALA A 73 -13.17 -3.95 -4.40
CA ALA A 73 -11.98 -4.72 -4.73
C ALA A 73 -12.39 -5.97 -5.52
N PRO A 74 -12.76 -5.83 -6.79
CA PRO A 74 -13.31 -6.94 -7.57
C PRO A 74 -12.25 -7.99 -7.91
N LEU A 75 -12.70 -9.24 -7.95
CA LEU A 75 -11.90 -10.36 -8.40
C LEU A 75 -12.29 -10.66 -9.85
N ALA A 76 -11.44 -10.28 -10.80
CA ALA A 76 -11.67 -10.46 -12.24
C ALA A 76 -11.10 -11.78 -12.71
N LYS A 77 -11.93 -12.61 -13.37
CA LYS A 77 -11.46 -13.88 -13.95
C LYS A 77 -10.63 -13.60 -15.19
N VAL A 78 -9.39 -14.09 -15.21
CA VAL A 78 -8.46 -13.93 -16.32
C VAL A 78 -8.36 -15.23 -17.15
N ALA A 79 -8.38 -16.36 -16.47
CA ALA A 79 -8.40 -17.70 -17.06
C ALA A 79 -9.18 -18.64 -16.14
N ASP A 80 -9.38 -19.89 -16.51
CA ASP A 80 -10.20 -20.83 -15.73
C ASP A 80 -9.74 -21.02 -14.29
N ASN A 81 -8.44 -20.91 -14.04
CA ASN A 81 -7.84 -21.11 -12.73
C ASN A 81 -7.08 -19.86 -12.21
N THR A 82 -7.28 -18.70 -12.85
CA THR A 82 -6.50 -17.49 -12.51
C THR A 82 -7.39 -16.26 -12.45
N TYR A 83 -7.24 -15.49 -11.38
CA TYR A 83 -8.00 -14.28 -11.11
C TYR A 83 -7.07 -13.12 -10.79
N ALA A 84 -7.49 -11.93 -11.18
CA ALA A 84 -6.85 -10.65 -10.79
C ALA A 84 -7.66 -10.00 -9.67
N LEU A 85 -7.02 -9.72 -8.54
CA LEU A 85 -7.64 -8.87 -7.50
C LEU A 85 -7.33 -7.43 -7.84
N GLU A 86 -8.34 -6.69 -8.27
CA GLU A 86 -8.20 -5.30 -8.70
C GLU A 86 -8.33 -4.35 -7.50
N LEU A 87 -7.21 -3.79 -7.06
CA LEU A 87 -7.12 -2.90 -5.90
C LEU A 87 -7.02 -1.42 -6.27
N PHE A 88 -7.39 -1.07 -7.48
CA PHE A 88 -7.17 0.26 -8.07
C PHE A 88 -8.43 1.05 -8.38
N HIS A 89 -9.55 0.74 -7.73
CA HIS A 89 -10.84 1.41 -7.95
C HIS A 89 -11.11 2.55 -6.97
N GLY A 90 -10.16 2.89 -6.13
CA GLY A 90 -10.25 4.03 -5.23
C GLY A 90 -9.88 5.36 -5.91
N PRO A 91 -9.94 6.48 -5.17
CA PRO A 91 -9.79 7.82 -5.75
C PRO A 91 -8.42 8.10 -6.37
N THR A 92 -7.37 7.38 -5.97
CA THR A 92 -6.03 7.56 -6.54
C THR A 92 -5.54 6.37 -7.35
N LEU A 93 -6.43 5.43 -7.65
CA LEU A 93 -6.21 4.33 -8.59
C LEU A 93 -5.05 3.39 -8.18
N ALA A 94 -4.83 3.24 -6.88
CA ALA A 94 -3.84 2.33 -6.32
C ALA A 94 -4.32 1.70 -5.01
N PHE A 95 -3.76 0.55 -4.67
CA PHE A 95 -4.13 -0.18 -3.42
C PHE A 95 -3.89 0.63 -2.16
N LYS A 96 -3.02 1.63 -2.22
CA LYS A 96 -2.71 2.53 -1.10
C LYS A 96 -3.92 3.30 -0.58
N ASP A 97 -4.98 3.41 -1.38
CA ASP A 97 -6.23 4.04 -0.96
C ASP A 97 -6.88 3.31 0.22
N PHE A 98 -6.79 2.00 0.30
CA PHE A 98 -7.32 1.24 1.43
C PHE A 98 -6.63 1.63 2.75
N GLY A 99 -5.31 1.50 2.80
CA GLY A 99 -4.53 1.79 3.99
C GLY A 99 -4.50 3.27 4.36
N GLY A 100 -4.33 4.14 3.37
CA GLY A 100 -4.27 5.59 3.59
C GLY A 100 -5.58 6.15 4.13
N ARG A 101 -6.70 5.76 3.57
CA ARG A 101 -8.03 6.23 3.99
C ARG A 101 -8.41 5.71 5.36
N PHE A 102 -8.10 4.46 5.68
CA PHE A 102 -8.34 3.92 7.03
C PHE A 102 -7.46 4.60 8.07
N MET A 103 -6.18 4.83 7.78
CA MET A 103 -5.28 5.57 8.66
C MET A 103 -5.80 6.98 8.95
N ALA A 104 -6.32 7.68 7.93
CA ALA A 104 -6.89 9.00 8.08
C ALA A 104 -8.09 8.99 9.05
N GLN A 105 -8.95 7.99 8.95
CA GLN A 105 -10.07 7.81 9.87
C GLN A 105 -9.57 7.52 11.31
N CYS A 106 -8.54 6.71 11.46
CA CYS A 106 -7.96 6.41 12.78
C CYS A 106 -7.34 7.65 13.42
N LEU A 107 -6.51 8.40 12.68
CA LEU A 107 -5.89 9.62 13.20
C LEU A 107 -6.93 10.66 13.60
N THR A 108 -7.98 10.82 12.82
CA THR A 108 -9.10 11.73 13.15
C THR A 108 -9.81 11.28 14.43
N ALA A 109 -10.10 9.98 14.55
CA ALA A 109 -10.79 9.43 15.73
C ALA A 109 -9.95 9.54 17.01
N PHE A 110 -8.63 9.34 16.91
CA PHE A 110 -7.73 9.31 18.07
C PHE A 110 -7.10 10.67 18.41
N SER A 111 -7.26 11.68 17.56
CA SER A 111 -6.63 13.01 17.79
C SER A 111 -7.33 13.84 18.87
N ASN A 112 -8.55 13.51 19.24
CA ASN A 112 -9.35 14.25 20.22
C ASN A 112 -9.47 15.76 19.90
N GLY A 113 -9.52 16.11 18.61
CA GLY A 113 -9.62 17.50 18.15
C GLY A 113 -8.29 18.27 18.14
N GLU A 114 -7.18 17.64 18.48
CA GLU A 114 -5.86 18.27 18.38
C GLU A 114 -5.46 18.47 16.92
N LYS A 115 -4.74 19.58 16.64
CA LYS A 115 -4.22 19.86 15.30
C LYS A 115 -3.07 18.91 14.97
N ILE A 116 -3.13 18.30 13.80
CA ILE A 116 -2.09 17.41 13.27
C ILE A 116 -1.61 17.95 11.92
N THR A 117 -0.30 17.97 11.74
CA THR A 117 0.34 18.23 10.44
C THR A 117 1.01 16.95 9.95
N ILE A 118 0.51 16.41 8.83
CA ILE A 118 1.14 15.28 8.16
C ILE A 118 2.19 15.80 7.19
N LEU A 119 3.42 15.35 7.32
CA LEU A 119 4.50 15.69 6.41
C LEU A 119 5.02 14.42 5.75
N THR A 120 5.09 14.42 4.43
CA THR A 120 5.59 13.28 3.67
C THR A 120 6.36 13.73 2.43
N ALA A 121 7.34 12.91 2.02
CA ALA A 121 7.98 13.02 0.72
C ALA A 121 7.40 11.94 -0.20
N THR A 122 7.23 12.27 -1.47
CA THR A 122 6.67 11.33 -2.44
C THR A 122 7.42 11.33 -3.76
N SER A 123 7.45 10.16 -4.39
CA SER A 123 7.82 10.00 -5.80
C SER A 123 6.57 9.85 -6.71
N GLY A 124 5.35 10.00 -6.15
CA GLY A 124 4.09 9.95 -6.89
C GLY A 124 2.92 9.33 -6.12
N ASP A 125 2.81 8.02 -6.10
CA ASP A 125 1.63 7.27 -5.60
C ASP A 125 1.30 7.50 -4.12
N THR A 126 2.30 7.51 -3.27
CA THR A 126 2.08 7.70 -1.83
C THR A 126 1.52 9.09 -1.54
N GLY A 127 2.06 10.13 -2.18
CA GLY A 127 1.57 11.50 -2.03
C GLY A 127 0.11 11.65 -2.44
N ALA A 128 -0.27 11.06 -3.57
CA ALA A 128 -1.64 11.09 -4.05
C ALA A 128 -2.59 10.41 -3.05
N ALA A 129 -2.25 9.20 -2.58
CA ALA A 129 -3.07 8.45 -1.64
C ALA A 129 -3.24 9.20 -0.30
N VAL A 130 -2.16 9.76 0.23
CA VAL A 130 -2.18 10.55 1.47
C VAL A 130 -3.02 11.82 1.29
N ALA A 131 -2.80 12.56 0.22
CA ALA A 131 -3.55 13.80 -0.05
C ALA A 131 -5.06 13.54 -0.11
N HIS A 132 -5.50 12.57 -0.89
CA HIS A 132 -6.92 12.24 -1.03
C HIS A 132 -7.51 11.66 0.26
N ALA A 133 -6.74 10.89 1.03
CA ALA A 133 -7.20 10.31 2.28
C ALA A 133 -7.53 11.36 3.35
N PHE A 134 -6.73 12.41 3.43
CA PHE A 134 -6.87 13.46 4.45
C PHE A 134 -7.61 14.70 3.94
N TYR A 135 -7.89 14.81 2.65
CA TYR A 135 -8.55 15.98 2.06
C TYR A 135 -9.89 16.28 2.74
N GLY A 136 -10.06 17.50 3.21
CA GLY A 136 -11.28 17.97 3.84
C GLY A 136 -11.49 17.51 5.28
N LEU A 137 -10.58 16.76 5.88
CA LEU A 137 -10.71 16.34 7.28
C LEU A 137 -10.38 17.51 8.22
N PRO A 138 -11.14 17.68 9.31
CA PRO A 138 -10.94 18.78 10.24
C PRO A 138 -9.65 18.60 11.06
N ASN A 139 -9.02 19.71 11.40
CA ASN A 139 -7.82 19.77 12.26
C ASN A 139 -6.59 19.03 11.72
N ILE A 140 -6.59 18.65 10.45
CA ILE A 140 -5.45 17.98 9.81
C ILE A 140 -4.98 18.82 8.63
N GLU A 141 -3.71 19.15 8.60
CA GLU A 141 -3.02 19.69 7.44
C GLU A 141 -2.08 18.64 6.88
N VAL A 142 -1.95 18.62 5.57
CA VAL A 142 -1.00 17.74 4.87
C VAL A 142 -0.04 18.59 4.07
N VAL A 143 1.26 18.33 4.23
CA VAL A 143 2.33 18.95 3.45
C VAL A 143 3.09 17.84 2.72
N ILE A 144 3.14 17.92 1.41
CA ILE A 144 3.77 16.91 0.56
C ILE A 144 4.92 17.53 -0.21
N LEU A 145 6.12 16.98 -0.02
CA LEU A 145 7.32 17.35 -0.75
C LEU A 145 7.52 16.39 -1.91
N TYR A 146 7.85 16.92 -3.08
CA TYR A 146 8.19 16.10 -4.24
C TYR A 146 9.28 16.76 -5.08
N PRO A 147 10.09 15.98 -5.81
CA PRO A 147 11.14 16.55 -6.66
C PRO A 147 10.55 17.21 -7.90
N GLU A 148 10.82 18.51 -8.07
CA GLU A 148 10.35 19.31 -9.20
C GLU A 148 10.75 18.67 -10.54
N GLY A 149 9.77 18.50 -11.43
CA GLY A 149 10.00 18.00 -12.79
C GLY A 149 10.32 16.51 -12.89
N LYS A 150 10.28 15.76 -11.77
CA LYS A 150 10.65 14.33 -11.74
C LYS A 150 9.48 13.39 -11.48
N ILE A 151 8.28 13.94 -11.43
CA ILE A 151 7.03 13.17 -11.32
C ILE A 151 6.26 13.35 -12.63
N SER A 152 5.59 12.30 -13.10
CA SER A 152 4.79 12.41 -14.33
C SER A 152 3.70 13.47 -14.15
N PRO A 153 3.37 14.23 -15.21
CA PRO A 153 2.32 15.26 -15.12
C PRO A 153 0.98 14.73 -14.61
N LEU A 154 0.60 13.51 -14.99
CA LEU A 154 -0.65 12.90 -14.52
C LEU A 154 -0.63 12.62 -13.01
N GLN A 155 0.47 12.09 -12.48
CA GLN A 155 0.62 11.85 -11.06
C GLN A 155 0.65 13.15 -10.26
N GLU A 156 1.35 14.17 -10.76
CA GLU A 156 1.41 15.49 -10.12
C GLU A 156 0.00 16.09 -9.99
N LYS A 157 -0.82 16.00 -11.04
CA LYS A 157 -2.20 16.49 -11.05
C LYS A 157 -3.09 15.80 -10.02
N LEU A 158 -2.80 14.55 -9.62
CA LEU A 158 -3.61 13.85 -8.63
C LEU A 158 -3.55 14.49 -7.24
N PHE A 159 -2.44 15.08 -6.83
CA PHE A 159 -2.32 15.65 -5.48
C PHE A 159 -2.03 17.14 -5.42
N CYS A 160 -1.50 17.74 -6.49
CA CYS A 160 -1.15 19.16 -6.51
C CYS A 160 -2.31 20.08 -6.93
N THR A 161 -3.49 19.54 -7.15
CA THR A 161 -4.68 20.29 -7.61
C THR A 161 -5.78 20.38 -6.56
N LEU A 162 -5.60 19.76 -5.39
CA LEU A 162 -6.63 19.66 -4.36
C LEU A 162 -6.87 20.96 -3.60
N GLY A 163 -5.81 21.61 -3.13
CA GLY A 163 -5.94 22.79 -2.29
C GLY A 163 -6.51 22.47 -0.90
N GLY A 164 -7.20 23.44 -0.28
CA GLY A 164 -7.77 23.25 1.04
C GLY A 164 -6.70 22.96 2.09
N ASN A 165 -6.86 21.88 2.83
CA ASN A 165 -5.89 21.44 3.84
C ASN A 165 -4.68 20.69 3.27
N ILE A 166 -4.58 20.57 1.94
CA ILE A 166 -3.46 19.91 1.26
C ILE A 166 -2.55 20.98 0.67
N ARG A 167 -1.30 21.02 1.15
CA ARG A 167 -0.25 21.89 0.64
C ARG A 167 0.85 21.05 0.02
N THR A 168 1.26 21.39 -1.19
CA THR A 168 2.29 20.67 -1.92
C THR A 168 3.46 21.58 -2.23
N ILE A 169 4.67 21.04 -2.16
CA ILE A 169 5.92 21.80 -2.37
C ILE A 169 6.79 21.05 -3.36
N ALA A 170 7.02 21.67 -4.52
CA ALA A 170 7.98 21.19 -5.50
C ALA A 170 9.39 21.62 -5.06
N ILE A 171 10.23 20.64 -4.75
CA ILE A 171 11.60 20.85 -4.28
C ILE A 171 12.56 20.80 -5.46
N LYS A 172 13.40 21.80 -5.57
CA LYS A 172 14.49 21.83 -6.56
C LYS A 172 15.61 20.90 -6.08
N GLY A 173 15.48 19.61 -6.39
CA GLY A 173 16.40 18.58 -5.94
C GLY A 173 15.92 17.19 -6.35
N THR A 174 16.40 16.19 -5.62
CA THR A 174 16.06 14.78 -5.81
C THR A 174 14.99 14.32 -4.82
N PHE A 175 14.47 13.12 -5.01
CA PHE A 175 13.61 12.48 -4.02
C PHE A 175 14.34 12.28 -2.68
N ASP A 176 15.63 11.92 -2.73
CA ASP A 176 16.46 11.79 -1.52
C ASP A 176 16.57 13.10 -0.77
N ASP A 177 16.67 14.23 -1.47
CA ASP A 177 16.64 15.57 -0.85
C ASP A 177 15.31 15.81 -0.12
N CYS A 178 14.20 15.45 -0.75
CA CYS A 178 12.88 15.54 -0.11
C CYS A 178 12.79 14.70 1.17
N GLN A 179 13.28 13.46 1.12
CA GLN A 179 13.30 12.57 2.28
C GLN A 179 14.20 13.10 3.40
N ALA A 180 15.36 13.66 3.05
CA ALA A 180 16.26 14.28 4.02
C ALA A 180 15.61 15.47 4.72
N MET A 181 14.88 16.32 4.00
CA MET A 181 14.15 17.45 4.58
C MET A 181 13.05 16.98 5.53
N VAL A 182 12.31 15.94 5.17
CA VAL A 182 11.29 15.34 6.05
C VAL A 182 11.94 14.77 7.31
N LYS A 183 13.04 14.05 7.18
CA LYS A 183 13.77 13.51 8.32
C LYS A 183 14.25 14.62 9.26
N ASN A 184 14.80 15.70 8.72
CA ASN A 184 15.23 16.85 9.52
C ASN A 184 14.07 17.47 10.31
N ALA A 185 12.87 17.53 9.72
CA ALA A 185 11.68 18.01 10.41
C ALA A 185 11.32 17.10 11.60
N PHE A 186 11.39 15.77 11.44
CA PHE A 186 11.11 14.82 12.52
C PHE A 186 12.18 14.80 13.60
N ASP A 187 13.39 15.26 13.31
CA ASP A 187 14.46 15.42 14.29
C ASP A 187 14.37 16.76 15.07
N ASP A 188 13.51 17.68 14.63
CA ASP A 188 13.31 19.00 15.26
C ASP A 188 12.16 18.93 16.28
N GLU A 189 12.50 18.77 17.55
CA GLU A 189 11.53 18.61 18.63
C GLU A 189 10.64 19.85 18.85
N GLU A 190 11.18 21.05 18.65
CA GLU A 190 10.38 22.29 18.74
C GLU A 190 9.33 22.35 17.65
N LEU A 191 9.74 22.08 16.41
CA LEU A 191 8.83 22.04 15.25
C LEU A 191 7.75 20.98 15.43
N LYS A 192 8.13 19.76 15.84
CA LYS A 192 7.19 18.65 16.06
C LYS A 192 6.06 19.03 17.00
N LYS A 193 6.41 19.67 18.13
CA LYS A 193 5.43 20.11 19.12
C LYS A 193 4.57 21.27 18.61
N ALA A 194 5.19 22.22 17.92
CA ALA A 194 4.51 23.43 17.47
C ALA A 194 3.38 23.16 16.48
N ILE A 195 3.56 22.17 15.58
CA ILE A 195 2.61 21.88 14.50
C ILE A 195 1.92 20.53 14.65
N GLY A 196 2.18 19.78 15.70
CA GLY A 196 1.65 18.42 15.85
C GLY A 196 2.09 17.50 14.71
N LEU A 197 3.40 17.50 14.41
CA LEU A 197 3.96 16.79 13.28
C LEU A 197 3.73 15.28 13.39
N ASN A 198 3.20 14.68 12.33
CA ASN A 198 2.98 13.25 12.24
C ASN A 198 3.31 12.74 10.83
N SER A 199 3.52 11.44 10.72
CA SER A 199 3.86 10.76 9.48
C SER A 199 2.69 9.94 8.96
N ALA A 200 2.54 9.92 7.64
CA ALA A 200 1.64 9.00 6.93
C ALA A 200 2.39 7.79 6.36
N ASN A 201 3.44 7.36 7.03
CA ASN A 201 4.31 6.29 6.52
C ASN A 201 3.57 4.97 6.32
N SER A 202 3.96 4.23 5.29
CA SER A 202 3.41 2.91 4.94
C SER A 202 3.62 1.83 6.00
N ILE A 203 4.51 2.07 6.97
CA ILE A 203 4.75 1.16 8.10
C ILE A 203 3.79 1.37 9.26
N ASN A 204 2.96 2.41 9.24
CA ASN A 204 1.95 2.63 10.28
C ASN A 204 1.02 1.42 10.37
N ILE A 205 0.79 0.95 11.60
CA ILE A 205 -0.01 -0.27 11.83
C ILE A 205 -1.44 -0.16 11.28
N SER A 206 -2.04 1.04 11.28
CA SER A 206 -3.37 1.25 10.71
C SER A 206 -3.42 1.01 9.21
N ARG A 207 -2.35 1.35 8.49
CA ARG A 207 -2.24 1.07 7.07
C ARG A 207 -2.08 -0.43 6.79
N LEU A 208 -1.38 -1.12 7.66
CA LEU A 208 -1.19 -2.57 7.54
C LEU A 208 -2.49 -3.32 7.76
N VAL A 209 -3.18 -3.08 8.88
CA VAL A 209 -4.39 -3.85 9.22
C VAL A 209 -5.53 -3.63 8.22
N ALA A 210 -5.63 -2.45 7.63
CA ALA A 210 -6.62 -2.17 6.59
C ALA A 210 -6.47 -3.09 5.37
N GLN A 211 -5.25 -3.42 5.00
CA GLN A 211 -4.95 -4.26 3.84
C GLN A 211 -5.38 -5.72 4.04
N ILE A 212 -5.51 -6.17 5.26
CA ILE A 212 -6.00 -7.52 5.56
C ILE A 212 -7.38 -7.74 4.93
N CYS A 213 -8.21 -6.72 4.95
CA CYS A 213 -9.62 -6.80 4.55
C CYS A 213 -9.82 -7.19 3.08
N TYR A 214 -8.99 -6.70 2.16
CA TYR A 214 -9.18 -7.05 0.76
C TYR A 214 -8.72 -8.47 0.39
N TYR A 215 -7.89 -9.09 1.22
CA TYR A 215 -7.58 -10.52 1.04
C TYR A 215 -8.80 -11.38 1.36
N PHE A 216 -9.56 -11.03 2.39
CA PHE A 216 -10.85 -11.67 2.67
C PHE A 216 -11.85 -11.43 1.52
N GLU A 217 -11.88 -10.22 0.97
CA GLU A 217 -12.73 -9.89 -0.17
C GLU A 217 -12.40 -10.75 -1.40
N ALA A 218 -11.12 -11.00 -1.65
CA ALA A 218 -10.69 -11.86 -2.74
C ALA A 218 -11.25 -13.27 -2.60
N ILE A 219 -11.05 -13.89 -1.44
CA ILE A 219 -11.51 -15.26 -1.18
C ILE A 219 -13.04 -15.35 -1.15
N ALA A 220 -13.72 -14.32 -0.63
CA ALA A 220 -15.18 -14.25 -0.61
C ALA A 220 -15.79 -14.33 -2.02
N GLN A 221 -15.11 -13.77 -3.01
CA GLN A 221 -15.56 -13.76 -4.41
C GLN A 221 -15.24 -15.05 -5.18
N LEU A 222 -14.40 -15.93 -4.64
CA LEU A 222 -14.15 -17.24 -5.25
C LEU A 222 -15.33 -18.17 -5.03
N PRO A 223 -15.62 -19.08 -5.99
CA PRO A 223 -16.52 -20.19 -5.74
C PRO A 223 -16.08 -20.97 -4.49
N LYS A 224 -17.02 -21.35 -3.65
CA LYS A 224 -16.72 -22.01 -2.36
C LYS A 224 -15.80 -23.23 -2.52
N ALA A 225 -16.01 -24.02 -3.55
CA ALA A 225 -15.19 -25.21 -3.82
C ALA A 225 -13.72 -24.90 -4.16
N GLN A 226 -13.41 -23.68 -4.58
CA GLN A 226 -12.05 -23.28 -4.97
C GLN A 226 -11.27 -22.63 -3.84
N ARG A 227 -11.92 -22.21 -2.77
CA ARG A 227 -11.29 -21.40 -1.71
C ARG A 227 -10.09 -22.07 -1.05
N SER A 228 -10.17 -23.37 -0.78
CA SER A 228 -9.09 -24.14 -0.15
C SER A 228 -7.87 -24.35 -1.07
N GLN A 229 -7.99 -24.09 -2.35
CA GLN A 229 -6.91 -24.23 -3.33
C GLN A 229 -6.31 -22.88 -3.76
N ALA A 230 -6.69 -21.79 -3.10
CA ALA A 230 -6.25 -20.46 -3.46
C ALA A 230 -4.75 -20.23 -3.16
N VAL A 231 -4.03 -19.81 -4.19
CA VAL A 231 -2.62 -19.40 -4.12
C VAL A 231 -2.55 -17.93 -4.53
N ILE A 232 -1.96 -17.09 -3.69
CA ILE A 232 -1.94 -15.65 -3.92
C ILE A 232 -0.51 -15.17 -4.18
N ALA A 233 -0.28 -14.58 -5.36
CA ALA A 233 0.98 -13.92 -5.71
C ALA A 233 0.87 -12.42 -5.45
N VAL A 234 1.81 -11.88 -4.69
CA VAL A 234 1.81 -10.49 -4.25
C VAL A 234 3.01 -9.76 -4.83
N PRO A 235 2.79 -8.71 -5.65
CA PRO A 235 3.90 -7.87 -6.09
C PRO A 235 4.43 -7.09 -4.88
N SER A 236 5.71 -7.25 -4.59
CA SER A 236 6.27 -6.85 -3.30
C SER A 236 7.52 -5.98 -3.45
N GLY A 237 7.45 -4.80 -2.85
CA GLY A 237 8.59 -3.91 -2.64
C GLY A 237 8.88 -3.77 -1.16
N ASN A 238 8.02 -3.10 -0.42
CA ASN A 238 8.16 -2.87 1.02
C ASN A 238 7.55 -3.97 1.89
N PHE A 239 6.88 -4.93 1.29
CA PHE A 239 6.30 -6.13 1.93
C PHE A 239 5.15 -5.89 2.91
N GLY A 240 4.59 -4.70 2.93
CA GLY A 240 3.38 -4.42 3.74
C GLY A 240 2.18 -5.22 3.24
N ASN A 241 1.98 -5.27 1.94
CA ASN A 241 0.87 -5.98 1.32
C ASN A 241 0.91 -7.49 1.62
N LEU A 242 2.07 -8.13 1.39
CA LEU A 242 2.25 -9.54 1.72
C LEU A 242 2.05 -9.82 3.22
N THR A 243 2.58 -8.94 4.08
CA THR A 243 2.41 -9.06 5.54
C THR A 243 0.92 -9.10 5.91
N ALA A 244 0.12 -8.23 5.32
CA ALA A 244 -1.33 -8.21 5.56
C ALA A 244 -2.00 -9.50 5.10
N GLY A 245 -1.60 -10.05 3.96
CA GLY A 245 -2.10 -11.35 3.47
C GLY A 245 -1.75 -12.50 4.40
N LEU A 246 -0.54 -12.52 4.92
CA LEU A 246 -0.10 -13.53 5.88
C LEU A 246 -0.84 -13.42 7.21
N ILE A 247 -1.15 -12.21 7.67
CA ILE A 247 -2.01 -12.01 8.84
C ILE A 247 -3.42 -12.53 8.56
N ALA A 248 -3.96 -12.28 7.36
CA ALA A 248 -5.26 -12.83 6.97
C ALA A 248 -5.28 -14.37 7.07
N LYS A 249 -4.24 -15.02 6.61
CA LYS A 249 -4.07 -16.48 6.76
C LYS A 249 -4.02 -16.89 8.24
N ALA A 250 -3.29 -16.16 9.07
CA ALA A 250 -3.21 -16.41 10.51
C ALA A 250 -4.57 -16.25 11.20
N LEU A 251 -5.43 -15.36 10.69
CA LEU A 251 -6.81 -15.17 11.17
C LEU A 251 -7.77 -16.28 10.73
N GLY A 252 -7.33 -17.17 9.86
CA GLY A 252 -8.12 -18.32 9.41
C GLY A 252 -8.62 -18.25 7.97
N LEU A 253 -8.19 -17.26 7.19
CA LEU A 253 -8.54 -17.18 5.78
C LEU A 253 -8.00 -18.42 5.05
N PRO A 254 -8.82 -19.15 4.26
CA PRO A 254 -8.39 -20.37 3.59
C PRO A 254 -7.51 -20.07 2.36
N VAL A 255 -6.27 -19.68 2.60
CA VAL A 255 -5.24 -19.49 1.58
C VAL A 255 -4.24 -20.64 1.68
N LYS A 256 -4.05 -21.36 0.59
CA LYS A 256 -3.13 -22.50 0.59
C LYS A 256 -1.69 -22.06 0.78
N ARG A 257 -1.25 -21.05 0.02
CA ARG A 257 0.09 -20.47 0.11
C ARG A 257 0.18 -19.11 -0.55
N PHE A 258 1.24 -18.38 -0.22
CA PHE A 258 1.58 -17.10 -0.83
C PHE A 258 2.84 -17.22 -1.69
N ILE A 259 2.92 -16.38 -2.72
CA ILE A 259 4.08 -16.26 -3.59
C ILE A 259 4.59 -14.82 -3.56
N VAL A 260 5.87 -14.67 -3.24
CA VAL A 260 6.59 -13.40 -3.29
C VAL A 260 7.01 -13.11 -4.73
N ALA A 261 6.59 -11.98 -5.27
CA ALA A 261 7.00 -11.54 -6.60
C ALA A 261 7.70 -10.18 -6.50
N THR A 262 8.96 -10.10 -6.94
CA THR A 262 9.72 -8.85 -6.95
C THR A 262 10.20 -8.49 -8.37
N ASN A 263 10.63 -7.25 -8.53
CA ASN A 263 11.40 -6.84 -9.70
C ASN A 263 12.89 -7.18 -9.50
N ALA A 264 13.79 -6.53 -10.25
CA ALA A 264 15.23 -6.76 -10.15
C ALA A 264 15.82 -6.44 -8.77
N ASN A 265 15.09 -5.71 -7.93
CA ASN A 265 15.45 -5.46 -6.53
C ASN A 265 15.03 -6.69 -5.69
N ASP A 266 15.82 -7.74 -5.76
CA ASP A 266 15.46 -9.11 -5.40
C ASP A 266 16.03 -9.60 -4.06
N THR A 267 16.18 -8.70 -3.10
CA THR A 267 16.75 -9.04 -1.78
C THR A 267 16.05 -10.23 -1.12
N VAL A 268 14.71 -10.21 -1.09
CA VAL A 268 13.92 -11.28 -0.44
C VAL A 268 13.98 -12.60 -1.21
N PRO A 269 13.76 -12.63 -2.54
CA PRO A 269 13.96 -13.88 -3.30
C PRO A 269 15.33 -14.52 -3.09
N ARG A 270 16.39 -13.71 -3.09
CA ARG A 270 17.76 -14.23 -2.80
C ARG A 270 17.88 -14.75 -1.36
N TYR A 271 17.32 -14.04 -0.40
CA TYR A 271 17.30 -14.48 0.99
C TYR A 271 16.56 -15.80 1.16
N LEU A 272 15.41 -15.96 0.53
CA LEU A 272 14.63 -17.21 0.60
C LEU A 272 15.36 -18.37 -0.09
N ALA A 273 16.12 -18.08 -1.14
CA ALA A 273 16.90 -19.10 -1.85
C ALA A 273 18.18 -19.52 -1.11
N GLU A 274 18.89 -18.56 -0.54
CA GLU A 274 20.26 -18.73 -0.06
C GLU A 274 20.44 -18.67 1.46
N GLY A 275 19.45 -18.11 2.16
CA GLY A 275 19.47 -17.92 3.62
C GLY A 275 20.32 -16.75 4.10
N THR A 276 20.84 -15.92 3.20
CA THR A 276 21.69 -14.77 3.54
C THR A 276 21.00 -13.47 3.16
N TRP A 277 20.83 -12.58 4.13
CA TRP A 277 20.28 -11.23 3.92
C TRP A 277 21.37 -10.32 3.36
N SER A 278 21.28 -9.98 2.08
CA SER A 278 22.34 -9.28 1.35
C SER A 278 21.74 -8.23 0.41
N PRO A 279 21.22 -7.11 0.95
CA PRO A 279 20.70 -6.01 0.12
C PRO A 279 21.80 -5.44 -0.78
N LYS A 280 21.43 -5.14 -2.02
CA LYS A 280 22.27 -4.45 -3.01
C LYS A 280 21.80 -3.02 -3.19
N GLU A 281 22.53 -2.23 -3.95
CA GLU A 281 22.08 -0.93 -4.39
C GLU A 281 20.78 -1.06 -5.18
N THR A 282 19.81 -0.19 -4.88
CA THR A 282 18.52 -0.20 -5.57
C THR A 282 18.67 0.26 -7.00
N VAL A 283 18.10 -0.51 -7.93
CA VAL A 283 18.09 -0.16 -9.36
C VAL A 283 16.70 0.31 -9.77
N PRO A 284 16.61 1.36 -10.62
CA PRO A 284 15.33 1.83 -11.15
C PRO A 284 14.76 0.82 -12.15
N THR A 285 13.44 0.58 -12.07
CA THR A 285 12.73 -0.35 -12.95
C THR A 285 11.41 0.22 -13.45
N LEU A 286 10.76 -0.50 -14.38
CA LEU A 286 9.41 -0.18 -14.85
C LEU A 286 8.36 -0.24 -13.74
N SER A 287 8.56 -1.13 -12.78
CA SER A 287 7.67 -1.29 -11.63
C SER A 287 8.24 -0.52 -10.42
N ASN A 288 8.34 0.79 -10.57
CA ASN A 288 9.12 1.65 -9.69
C ASN A 288 8.65 1.70 -8.22
N ALA A 289 7.39 1.42 -7.94
CA ALA A 289 6.90 1.33 -6.55
C ALA A 289 7.49 0.13 -5.80
N MET A 290 8.07 -0.82 -6.52
CA MET A 290 8.76 -1.98 -5.98
C MET A 290 10.30 -1.82 -5.99
N ASP A 291 10.82 -0.64 -6.28
CA ASP A 291 12.26 -0.34 -6.24
C ASP A 291 12.71 -0.17 -4.80
N VAL A 292 12.80 -1.29 -4.10
CA VAL A 292 13.13 -1.34 -2.68
C VAL A 292 14.10 -2.49 -2.43
N SER A 293 15.29 -2.18 -1.93
CA SER A 293 16.33 -3.16 -1.59
C SER A 293 16.33 -3.56 -0.12
N ARG A 294 15.74 -2.73 0.76
CA ARG A 294 15.65 -2.97 2.20
C ARG A 294 14.18 -2.84 2.64
N PRO A 295 13.36 -3.88 2.41
CA PRO A 295 11.93 -3.82 2.71
C PRO A 295 11.68 -3.64 4.21
N ASN A 296 10.98 -2.56 4.57
CA ASN A 296 10.72 -2.19 5.96
C ASN A 296 9.84 -3.20 6.71
N ASN A 297 8.94 -3.88 6.01
CA ASN A 297 8.01 -4.82 6.63
C ASN A 297 8.52 -6.27 6.69
N TRP A 298 9.69 -6.57 6.14
CA TRP A 298 10.21 -7.93 6.21
C TRP A 298 10.37 -8.43 7.66
N PRO A 299 10.84 -7.62 8.63
CA PRO A 299 10.86 -8.04 10.03
C PRO A 299 9.50 -8.46 10.59
N ARG A 300 8.41 -7.86 10.12
CA ARG A 300 7.04 -8.27 10.49
C ARG A 300 6.70 -9.66 9.94
N VAL A 301 7.12 -9.97 8.72
CA VAL A 301 6.95 -11.30 8.12
C VAL A 301 7.70 -12.35 8.95
N GLU A 302 8.95 -12.10 9.26
CA GLU A 302 9.77 -13.02 10.06
C GLU A 302 9.18 -13.25 11.46
N GLU A 303 8.73 -12.18 12.12
CA GLU A 303 8.10 -12.28 13.44
C GLU A 303 6.80 -13.11 13.38
N LEU A 304 5.97 -12.90 12.37
CA LEU A 304 4.75 -13.68 12.19
C LEU A 304 5.04 -15.16 12.01
N PHE A 305 6.00 -15.51 11.16
CA PHE A 305 6.41 -16.89 10.92
C PHE A 305 6.93 -17.54 12.19
N LYS A 306 7.74 -16.81 12.97
CA LYS A 306 8.26 -17.26 14.26
C LYS A 306 7.15 -17.55 15.26
N VAL A 307 6.24 -16.59 15.43
CA VAL A 307 5.13 -16.69 16.39
C VAL A 307 4.16 -17.83 16.04
N LYS A 308 3.91 -18.04 14.75
CA LYS A 308 3.02 -19.10 14.26
C LYS A 308 3.72 -20.45 14.08
N GLY A 309 5.02 -20.51 14.21
CA GLY A 309 5.79 -21.74 13.96
C GLY A 309 5.76 -22.14 12.48
N TRP A 310 5.63 -21.19 11.57
CA TRP A 310 5.63 -21.42 10.14
C TRP A 310 7.06 -21.44 9.57
N ASP A 311 7.26 -22.20 8.49
CA ASP A 311 8.54 -22.27 7.80
C ASP A 311 8.53 -21.31 6.59
N LEU A 312 9.53 -20.45 6.49
CA LEU A 312 9.71 -19.54 5.35
C LEU A 312 9.79 -20.28 4.00
N LYS A 313 10.17 -21.55 4.00
CA LYS A 313 10.16 -22.40 2.80
C LYS A 313 8.78 -22.64 2.21
N GLU A 314 7.73 -22.36 2.95
CA GLU A 314 6.36 -22.43 2.44
C GLU A 314 6.04 -21.30 1.46
N LEU A 315 6.80 -20.21 1.47
CA LEU A 315 6.64 -19.11 0.53
C LEU A 315 7.22 -19.47 -0.84
N GLY A 316 6.40 -19.36 -1.88
CA GLY A 316 6.91 -19.29 -3.25
C GLY A 316 7.60 -17.95 -3.46
N TYR A 317 8.51 -17.88 -4.43
CA TYR A 317 9.19 -16.61 -4.73
C TYR A 317 9.81 -16.64 -6.13
N ALA A 318 9.88 -15.48 -6.75
CA ALA A 318 10.72 -15.21 -7.91
C ALA A 318 10.87 -13.71 -8.14
N ALA A 319 11.88 -13.34 -8.90
CA ALA A 319 12.11 -11.98 -9.37
C ALA A 319 11.97 -11.92 -10.90
N ARG A 320 11.61 -10.74 -11.44
CA ARG A 320 11.52 -10.50 -12.89
C ARG A 320 12.27 -9.22 -13.27
N SER A 321 13.02 -9.30 -14.35
CA SER A 321 13.68 -8.15 -14.97
C SER A 321 12.66 -7.28 -15.74
N ASP A 322 13.07 -6.08 -16.13
CA ASP A 322 12.27 -5.22 -17.00
C ASP A 322 11.96 -5.88 -18.35
N GLU A 323 12.93 -6.60 -18.90
CA GLU A 323 12.72 -7.32 -20.17
C GLU A 323 11.67 -8.40 -20.03
N GLU A 324 11.75 -9.22 -18.97
CA GLU A 324 10.74 -10.23 -18.65
C GLU A 324 9.37 -9.59 -18.39
N THR A 325 9.34 -8.45 -17.71
CA THR A 325 8.12 -7.68 -17.44
C THR A 325 7.46 -7.23 -18.74
N ARG A 326 8.23 -6.71 -19.71
CA ARG A 326 7.73 -6.31 -21.03
C ARG A 326 7.09 -7.49 -21.78
N VAL A 327 7.76 -8.63 -21.79
CA VAL A 327 7.28 -9.84 -22.45
C VAL A 327 5.97 -10.30 -21.78
N SER A 328 5.92 -10.35 -20.47
CA SER A 328 4.75 -10.79 -19.71
C SER A 328 3.56 -9.85 -19.88
N LEU A 329 3.80 -8.55 -19.97
CA LEU A 329 2.74 -7.56 -20.18
C LEU A 329 2.05 -7.77 -21.54
N LYS A 330 2.85 -8.01 -22.59
CA LYS A 330 2.33 -8.33 -23.92
C LYS A 330 1.56 -9.66 -23.93
N LYS A 331 2.06 -10.67 -23.24
CA LYS A 331 1.45 -11.98 -23.16
C LYS A 331 0.07 -11.92 -22.48
N LEU A 332 -0.01 -11.27 -21.33
CA LEU A 332 -1.25 -11.12 -20.59
C LEU A 332 -2.28 -10.31 -21.37
N HIS A 333 -1.84 -9.24 -22.04
CA HIS A 333 -2.71 -8.44 -22.90
C HIS A 333 -3.28 -9.26 -24.06
N ALA A 334 -2.47 -10.10 -24.68
CA ALA A 334 -2.92 -11.02 -25.74
C ALA A 334 -3.95 -12.04 -25.24
N GLU A 335 -3.90 -12.39 -23.97
CA GLU A 335 -4.90 -13.24 -23.30
C GLU A 335 -6.19 -12.48 -22.92
N GLY A 336 -6.25 -11.16 -23.14
CA GLY A 336 -7.45 -10.36 -22.97
C GLY A 336 -7.52 -9.56 -21.68
N TYR A 337 -6.43 -9.46 -20.89
CA TYR A 337 -6.41 -8.67 -19.65
C TYR A 337 -5.38 -7.54 -19.71
N LEU A 338 -5.84 -6.33 -19.47
CA LEU A 338 -4.98 -5.15 -19.43
C LEU A 338 -4.43 -4.96 -18.01
N CYS A 339 -3.11 -5.03 -17.89
CA CYS A 339 -2.39 -4.88 -16.63
C CYS A 339 -1.30 -3.80 -16.76
N GLU A 340 -0.56 -3.60 -15.70
CA GLU A 340 0.58 -2.69 -15.64
C GLU A 340 1.80 -3.44 -15.05
N PRO A 341 3.01 -2.84 -15.05
CA PRO A 341 4.23 -3.57 -14.73
C PRO A 341 4.25 -4.28 -13.36
N HIS A 342 3.63 -3.71 -12.32
CA HIS A 342 3.63 -4.31 -10.99
C HIS A 342 2.79 -5.59 -10.94
N GLY A 343 1.55 -5.48 -11.39
CA GLY A 343 0.60 -6.61 -11.38
C GLY A 343 1.04 -7.74 -12.29
N VAL A 344 1.62 -7.42 -13.45
CA VAL A 344 2.05 -8.46 -14.40
C VAL A 344 3.23 -9.28 -13.88
N ILE A 345 4.10 -8.70 -13.07
CA ILE A 345 5.16 -9.47 -12.41
C ILE A 345 4.55 -10.55 -11.51
N ALA A 346 3.55 -10.19 -10.70
CA ALA A 346 2.85 -11.16 -9.86
C ALA A 346 2.16 -12.24 -10.69
N TRP A 347 1.50 -11.86 -11.80
CA TRP A 347 0.88 -12.82 -12.71
C TRP A 347 1.89 -13.80 -13.31
N ASP A 348 3.01 -13.31 -13.80
CA ASP A 348 4.01 -14.15 -14.43
C ASP A 348 4.65 -15.14 -13.45
N VAL A 349 4.99 -14.67 -12.26
CA VAL A 349 5.53 -15.54 -11.20
C VAL A 349 4.50 -16.58 -10.77
N LEU A 350 3.22 -16.18 -10.64
CA LEU A 350 2.12 -17.08 -10.33
C LEU A 350 1.99 -18.20 -11.40
N GLN A 351 1.98 -17.82 -12.67
CA GLN A 351 1.86 -18.79 -13.77
C GLN A 351 3.00 -19.81 -13.77
N SER A 352 4.20 -19.40 -13.39
CA SER A 352 5.37 -20.27 -13.36
C SER A 352 5.35 -21.30 -12.21
N GLN A 353 4.50 -21.09 -11.19
CA GLN A 353 4.51 -21.89 -9.95
C GLN A 353 3.14 -22.51 -9.59
N LEU A 354 2.10 -22.21 -10.34
CA LEU A 354 0.76 -22.71 -10.04
C LEU A 354 0.63 -24.19 -10.44
N ALA A 355 0.18 -25.03 -9.50
CA ALA A 355 -0.09 -26.43 -9.76
C ALA A 355 -1.47 -26.60 -10.43
N VAL A 356 -1.69 -27.77 -11.04
CA VAL A 356 -2.90 -28.06 -11.87
C VAL A 356 -4.20 -27.93 -11.09
N ASP A 357 -4.20 -28.33 -9.83
CA ASP A 357 -5.38 -28.30 -8.94
C ASP A 357 -5.49 -27.00 -8.12
N GLU A 358 -4.55 -26.07 -8.28
CA GLU A 358 -4.55 -24.81 -7.57
C GLU A 358 -5.29 -23.72 -8.34
N VAL A 359 -5.83 -22.76 -7.61
CA VAL A 359 -6.46 -21.55 -8.13
C VAL A 359 -5.60 -20.35 -7.78
N GLY A 360 -5.16 -19.62 -8.79
CA GLY A 360 -4.25 -18.49 -8.61
C GLY A 360 -4.97 -17.15 -8.52
N ILE A 361 -4.49 -16.30 -7.62
CA ILE A 361 -4.89 -14.90 -7.53
C ILE A 361 -3.62 -14.07 -7.60
N PHE A 362 -3.57 -13.08 -8.48
CA PHE A 362 -2.50 -12.07 -8.47
C PHE A 362 -3.09 -10.69 -8.20
N LEU A 363 -2.36 -9.88 -7.43
CA LEU A 363 -2.81 -8.56 -7.04
C LEU A 363 -2.46 -7.52 -8.09
N CYS A 364 -3.48 -6.77 -8.53
CA CYS A 364 -3.32 -5.61 -9.40
C CYS A 364 -3.36 -4.34 -8.53
N THR A 365 -2.19 -3.82 -8.21
CA THR A 365 -2.01 -2.77 -7.19
C THR A 365 -2.19 -1.36 -7.71
N ALA A 366 -2.18 -1.15 -9.03
CA ALA A 366 -2.38 0.16 -9.65
C ALA A 366 -3.14 0.02 -10.97
N HIS A 367 -3.91 1.06 -11.30
CA HIS A 367 -4.58 1.15 -12.59
C HIS A 367 -3.54 1.35 -13.70
N PRO A 368 -3.69 0.69 -14.88
CA PRO A 368 -2.74 0.84 -15.98
C PRO A 368 -2.50 2.29 -16.43
N ALA A 369 -3.51 3.16 -16.34
CA ALA A 369 -3.40 4.57 -16.72
C ALA A 369 -2.41 5.37 -15.85
N LYS A 370 -2.05 4.89 -14.68
CA LYS A 370 -1.00 5.52 -13.85
C LYS A 370 0.40 5.32 -14.46
N PHE A 371 0.54 4.31 -15.29
CA PHE A 371 1.77 3.98 -16.03
C PHE A 371 1.52 4.06 -17.53
N LYS A 372 0.70 5.05 -17.95
CA LYS A 372 0.22 5.22 -19.32
C LYS A 372 1.34 5.19 -20.35
N GLU A 373 2.41 5.93 -20.13
CA GLU A 373 3.53 6.01 -21.08
C GLU A 373 4.18 4.65 -21.32
N SER A 374 4.52 3.94 -20.25
CA SER A 374 5.15 2.62 -20.33
C SER A 374 4.21 1.58 -20.95
N VAL A 375 2.95 1.55 -20.51
CA VAL A 375 1.98 0.57 -21.00
C VAL A 375 1.66 0.80 -22.48
N GLU A 376 1.46 2.05 -22.90
CA GLU A 376 1.20 2.40 -24.29
C GLU A 376 2.39 2.06 -25.19
N GLU A 377 3.61 2.34 -24.73
CA GLU A 377 4.84 2.01 -25.47
C GLU A 377 4.98 0.49 -25.63
N ILE A 378 4.87 -0.27 -24.52
CA ILE A 378 5.07 -1.71 -24.52
C ILE A 378 4.02 -2.43 -25.38
N LEU A 379 2.75 -2.05 -25.23
CA LEU A 379 1.62 -2.73 -25.90
C LEU A 379 1.27 -2.14 -27.26
N ASN A 380 1.84 -0.98 -27.63
CA ASN A 380 1.49 -0.24 -28.84
C ASN A 380 -0.02 0.02 -28.94
N ILE A 381 -0.59 0.56 -27.86
CA ILE A 381 -2.01 0.90 -27.75
C ILE A 381 -2.13 2.34 -27.19
N LYS A 382 -3.34 2.87 -27.19
CA LYS A 382 -3.67 4.10 -26.48
C LYS A 382 -4.64 3.78 -25.34
N LEU A 383 -4.37 4.32 -24.17
CA LEU A 383 -5.21 4.18 -23.00
C LEU A 383 -6.08 5.43 -22.79
N ASP A 384 -7.35 5.22 -22.55
CA ASP A 384 -8.23 6.29 -22.09
C ASP A 384 -7.91 6.63 -20.63
N LEU A 385 -8.04 7.91 -20.29
CA LEU A 385 -7.89 8.35 -18.91
C LEU A 385 -9.16 8.00 -18.12
N PRO A 386 -9.05 7.31 -16.99
CA PRO A 386 -10.19 7.19 -16.08
C PRO A 386 -10.60 8.55 -15.54
N LYS A 387 -11.85 8.64 -15.07
CA LYS A 387 -12.46 9.89 -14.60
C LYS A 387 -11.59 10.60 -13.54
N GLU A 388 -11.01 9.86 -12.64
CA GLU A 388 -10.18 10.37 -11.54
C GLU A 388 -8.96 11.18 -12.04
N LEU A 389 -8.39 10.77 -13.17
CA LEU A 389 -7.29 11.49 -13.83
C LEU A 389 -7.81 12.56 -14.79
N ALA A 390 -8.84 12.26 -15.57
CA ALA A 390 -9.41 13.17 -16.55
C ALA A 390 -9.96 14.45 -15.92
N ASP A 391 -10.64 14.34 -14.78
CA ASP A 391 -11.23 15.47 -14.06
C ASP A 391 -10.16 16.44 -13.51
N ARG A 392 -8.91 16.00 -13.37
CA ARG A 392 -7.83 16.83 -12.84
C ARG A 392 -6.82 17.29 -13.88
N ALA A 393 -6.90 16.77 -15.10
CA ALA A 393 -5.91 17.04 -16.15
C ALA A 393 -5.76 18.54 -16.47
N ASP A 394 -6.85 19.29 -16.46
CA ASP A 394 -6.87 20.70 -16.80
C ASP A 394 -6.89 21.64 -15.58
N LEU A 395 -6.87 21.10 -14.35
CA LEU A 395 -6.83 21.91 -13.14
C LEU A 395 -5.43 22.53 -12.94
N PRO A 396 -5.34 23.74 -12.35
CA PRO A 396 -4.06 24.37 -12.10
C PRO A 396 -3.29 23.66 -10.99
N LEU A 397 -1.96 23.63 -11.11
CA LEU A 397 -1.07 23.19 -10.06
C LEU A 397 -1.01 24.27 -8.96
N LEU A 398 -1.21 23.85 -7.72
CA LEU A 398 -1.25 24.74 -6.56
C LEU A 398 0.03 24.68 -5.73
N SER A 399 1.07 24.04 -6.23
CA SER A 399 2.33 23.80 -5.51
C SER A 399 3.11 25.09 -5.27
N ALA A 400 3.69 25.21 -4.07
CA ALA A 400 4.77 26.12 -3.81
C ALA A 400 6.10 25.56 -4.36
N PHE A 401 7.09 26.42 -4.56
CA PHE A 401 8.42 26.04 -5.03
C PHE A 401 9.46 26.40 -3.99
N MET A 402 10.42 25.51 -3.76
CA MET A 402 11.40 25.69 -2.72
C MET A 402 12.72 25.01 -3.09
N PRO A 403 13.88 25.60 -2.75
CA PRO A 403 15.16 24.88 -2.84
C PRO A 403 15.20 23.76 -1.79
N ALA A 404 16.14 22.82 -1.94
CA ALA A 404 16.39 21.74 -0.98
C ALA A 404 17.09 22.29 0.26
N ASP A 405 16.39 23.11 1.03
CA ASP A 405 16.88 23.82 2.21
C ASP A 405 15.88 23.66 3.37
N PHE A 406 16.28 22.91 4.39
CA PHE A 406 15.42 22.63 5.53
C PHE A 406 14.99 23.91 6.29
N ALA A 407 15.86 24.92 6.40
CA ALA A 407 15.49 26.17 7.07
C ALA A 407 14.27 26.84 6.42
N LYS A 408 14.17 26.79 5.10
CA LYS A 408 13.02 27.31 4.37
C LYS A 408 11.76 26.45 4.57
N LEU A 409 11.90 25.14 4.61
CA LEU A 409 10.79 24.26 4.93
C LEU A 409 10.28 24.52 6.35
N ARG A 410 11.17 24.65 7.31
CA ARG A 410 10.82 24.96 8.71
C ARG A 410 10.03 26.25 8.82
N GLU A 411 10.49 27.30 8.16
CA GLU A 411 9.78 28.58 8.09
C GLU A 411 8.37 28.42 7.49
N PHE A 412 8.24 27.69 6.41
CA PHE A 412 6.97 27.40 5.74
C PHE A 412 6.01 26.64 6.68
N LEU A 413 6.50 25.64 7.42
CA LEU A 413 5.68 24.82 8.32
C LEU A 413 5.24 25.61 9.57
N MET A 414 6.04 26.57 10.02
CA MET A 414 5.74 27.40 11.21
C MET A 414 4.82 28.60 10.89
N ALA A 415 4.68 28.95 9.62
CA ALA A 415 3.79 30.05 9.20
C ALA A 415 2.33 29.59 9.23
#